data_47e2a3804e8eb182c930ece7ab62062d
#
_entry.id   47e2a3804e8eb182c930ece7ab62062d
#
_cell.length_a   1.000
_cell.length_b   1.000
_cell.length_c   1.000
_cell.angle_alpha   90.00
_cell.angle_beta   90.00
_cell.angle_gamma   90.00
#
_symmetry.space_group_name_H-M   'P 1'
#
loop_
_entity.id
_entity.type
_entity.pdbx_description
1 polymer ?
#
loop_
_entity_poly.entity_id
_entity_poly.type
_entity_poly.pdbx_seq_one_letter_code
_entity_poly.pdbx_strand_id
1 'polypeptide(L)'
;MLYLQHTITLGIFSLLTWGCGNSDKQKGEAEQAPLADKVWYSNPVIDSDNPDPTVIKAEDGYFYLYATGGNTWIHKSKDLVHWTYVGGAYEDDKKPSWEPEAGIWAPDINYINGKYV
;
A
#
# COMPACT_ATOMS: atom_id res chain seq x y z
N MET A 1 67.50 -1.50 37.24
CA MET A 1 67.71 -2.85 37.80
C MET A 1 66.89 -3.81 36.94
N LEU A 2 67.57 -4.65 36.19
CA LEU A 2 67.04 -5.63 35.25
C LEU A 2 66.31 -6.75 35.96
N TYR A 3 65.22 -7.26 35.38
CA TYR A 3 64.98 -8.70 35.35
C TYR A 3 64.21 -9.06 34.07
N LEU A 4 64.90 -9.77 33.22
CA LEU A 4 64.48 -10.41 31.99
C LEU A 4 63.96 -11.82 32.40
N GLN A 5 62.73 -12.17 32.06
CA GLN A 5 62.29 -13.57 32.07
C GLN A 5 61.76 -14.00 30.73
N HIS A 6 62.50 -14.92 30.16
CA HIS A 6 62.11 -15.68 28.97
C HIS A 6 61.14 -16.80 29.37
N THR A 7 60.02 -16.88 28.66
CA THR A 7 59.18 -18.08 28.69
C THR A 7 59.07 -18.66 27.29
N ILE A 8 59.40 -19.91 27.25
CA ILE A 8 59.47 -20.77 26.06
C ILE A 8 58.07 -21.10 25.58
N THR A 9 57.80 -20.86 24.31
CA THR A 9 56.53 -21.22 23.68
C THR A 9 56.66 -22.64 23.07
N LEU A 10 55.94 -23.60 23.60
CA LEU A 10 55.74 -24.89 22.97
C LEU A 10 54.73 -24.76 21.82
N GLY A 11 55.15 -25.07 20.63
CA GLY A 11 54.27 -25.18 19.49
C GLY A 11 53.41 -26.45 19.54
N ILE A 12 52.12 -26.29 19.49
CA ILE A 12 51.19 -27.39 19.24
C ILE A 12 50.80 -27.36 17.79
N PHE A 13 51.21 -28.38 17.06
CA PHE A 13 50.81 -28.67 15.69
C PHE A 13 49.40 -29.20 15.72
N SER A 14 48.42 -28.41 15.30
CA SER A 14 47.05 -28.87 15.17
C SER A 14 46.76 -29.29 13.73
N LEU A 15 46.46 -30.55 13.57
CA LEU A 15 46.05 -31.17 12.30
C LEU A 15 44.75 -30.55 11.81
N LEU A 16 44.80 -29.98 10.60
CA LEU A 16 43.60 -29.54 9.86
C LEU A 16 42.87 -30.78 9.34
N THR A 17 41.78 -31.13 10.00
CA THR A 17 40.78 -32.04 9.42
C THR A 17 39.83 -31.22 8.55
N TRP A 18 39.91 -31.46 7.25
CA TRP A 18 38.97 -30.91 6.29
C TRP A 18 37.62 -31.64 6.45
N GLY A 19 36.77 -31.10 7.28
CA GLY A 19 35.38 -31.56 7.36
C GLY A 19 34.57 -30.92 6.24
N CYS A 20 34.05 -31.76 5.34
CA CYS A 20 33.00 -31.36 4.42
C CYS A 20 31.77 -30.94 5.25
N GLY A 21 31.61 -29.63 5.45
CA GLY A 21 30.43 -29.06 6.06
C GLY A 21 29.26 -29.16 5.09
N ASN A 22 28.30 -29.95 5.45
CA ASN A 22 26.96 -29.98 4.85
C ASN A 22 26.38 -28.57 4.99
N SER A 23 26.14 -27.89 3.89
CA SER A 23 25.40 -26.65 3.86
C SER A 23 23.93 -26.95 4.07
N ASP A 24 23.53 -27.11 5.32
CA ASP A 24 22.13 -27.00 5.69
C ASP A 24 21.69 -25.56 5.39
N LYS A 25 21.07 -25.38 4.23
CA LYS A 25 20.31 -24.18 3.93
C LYS A 25 19.19 -24.12 4.96
N GLN A 26 19.43 -23.39 6.05
CA GLN A 26 18.34 -22.86 6.87
C GLN A 26 17.46 -22.05 5.92
N LYS A 27 16.37 -22.69 5.51
CA LYS A 27 15.23 -22.02 4.92
C LYS A 27 14.71 -21.09 6.01
N GLY A 28 15.10 -19.83 5.94
CA GLY A 28 14.50 -18.81 6.80
C GLY A 28 12.99 -18.89 6.57
N GLU A 29 12.26 -19.38 7.55
CA GLU A 29 10.84 -19.15 7.64
C GLU A 29 10.69 -17.63 7.65
N ALA A 30 10.17 -17.10 6.54
CA ALA A 30 9.75 -15.73 6.50
C ALA A 30 8.73 -15.59 7.64
N GLU A 31 9.10 -14.87 8.68
CA GLU A 31 8.21 -14.45 9.76
C GLU A 31 7.02 -13.76 9.08
N GLN A 32 5.91 -14.50 8.98
CA GLN A 32 4.69 -13.96 8.43
C GLN A 32 4.27 -12.84 9.37
N ALA A 33 4.35 -11.61 8.86
CA ALA A 33 3.77 -10.48 9.56
C ALA A 33 2.37 -10.86 10.07
N PRO A 34 2.01 -10.49 11.32
CA PRO A 34 0.71 -10.83 11.85
C PRO A 34 -0.33 -10.37 10.83
N LEU A 35 -1.18 -11.31 10.40
CA LEU A 35 -2.30 -11.01 9.51
C LEU A 35 -3.09 -9.90 10.21
N ALA A 36 -3.01 -8.68 9.68
CA ALA A 36 -3.91 -7.62 10.07
C ALA A 36 -5.32 -8.20 10.10
N ASP A 37 -6.10 -7.85 11.11
CA ASP A 37 -7.42 -8.40 11.35
C ASP A 37 -8.15 -8.57 10.03
N LYS A 38 -8.53 -9.83 9.70
CA LYS A 38 -9.20 -10.13 8.43
C LYS A 38 -10.51 -9.38 8.39
N VAL A 39 -10.58 -8.37 7.55
CA VAL A 39 -11.86 -7.71 7.27
C VAL A 39 -12.64 -8.61 6.32
N TRP A 40 -13.76 -9.13 6.80
CA TRP A 40 -14.69 -9.89 5.97
C TRP A 40 -15.64 -8.93 5.26
N TYR A 41 -15.78 -9.11 3.96
CA TYR A 41 -16.68 -8.31 3.13
C TYR A 41 -17.37 -9.21 2.10
N SER A 42 -18.47 -8.75 1.56
CA SER A 42 -19.16 -9.35 0.43
C SER A 42 -19.17 -8.38 -0.76
N ASN A 43 -19.13 -8.94 -1.97
CA ASN A 43 -19.31 -8.14 -3.18
C ASN A 43 -20.80 -8.09 -3.57
N PRO A 44 -21.25 -6.97 -4.13
CA PRO A 44 -20.52 -5.72 -4.34
C PRO A 44 -20.34 -4.94 -3.02
N VAL A 45 -19.21 -4.22 -2.88
CA VAL A 45 -18.94 -3.35 -1.72
C VAL A 45 -19.74 -2.03 -1.79
N ILE A 46 -20.22 -1.65 -2.95
CA ILE A 46 -21.20 -0.59 -3.18
C ILE A 46 -22.31 -1.21 -4.01
N ASP A 47 -23.52 -1.33 -3.43
CA ASP A 47 -24.71 -1.89 -4.10
C ASP A 47 -25.47 -0.79 -4.84
N SER A 48 -24.81 -0.15 -5.79
CA SER A 48 -25.38 0.85 -6.71
C SER A 48 -24.55 0.92 -7.98
N ASP A 49 -25.14 1.50 -9.02
CA ASP A 49 -24.45 1.72 -10.29
C ASP A 49 -23.38 2.80 -10.12
N ASN A 50 -22.11 2.43 -10.35
CA ASN A 50 -20.96 3.31 -10.29
C ASN A 50 -20.01 2.97 -11.45
N PRO A 51 -20.39 3.29 -12.70
CA PRO A 51 -19.61 2.94 -13.86
C PRO A 51 -18.32 3.77 -13.94
N ASP A 52 -17.32 3.21 -14.64
CA ASP A 52 -16.01 3.82 -14.89
C ASP A 52 -15.34 4.37 -13.62
N PRO A 53 -15.26 3.59 -12.52
CA PRO A 53 -14.78 4.15 -11.27
C PRO A 53 -13.27 4.37 -11.28
N THR A 54 -12.84 5.51 -10.75
CA THR A 54 -11.45 5.78 -10.37
C THR A 54 -11.34 5.97 -8.86
N VAL A 55 -10.23 5.55 -8.25
CA VAL A 55 -10.03 5.64 -6.81
C VAL A 55 -8.67 6.25 -6.49
N ILE A 56 -8.66 7.24 -5.60
CA ILE A 56 -7.44 7.83 -5.07
C ILE A 56 -7.43 7.78 -3.55
N LYS A 57 -6.25 7.54 -2.97
CA LYS A 57 -6.02 7.76 -1.54
C LYS A 57 -5.61 9.20 -1.32
N ALA A 58 -6.41 9.94 -0.59
CA ALA A 58 -6.15 11.34 -0.29
C ALA A 58 -5.22 11.52 0.92
N GLU A 59 -4.70 12.74 1.09
CA GLU A 59 -3.80 13.10 2.19
C GLU A 59 -4.48 13.04 3.57
N ASP A 60 -5.81 13.13 3.61
CA ASP A 60 -6.60 12.93 4.84
C ASP A 60 -6.69 11.47 5.29
N GLY A 61 -6.06 10.55 4.52
CA GLY A 61 -6.00 9.13 4.79
C GLY A 61 -7.23 8.34 4.33
N TYR A 62 -8.21 8.98 3.71
CA TYR A 62 -9.37 8.34 3.12
C TYR A 62 -9.12 7.98 1.65
N PHE A 63 -9.89 7.01 1.17
CA PHE A 63 -10.05 6.71 -0.23
C PHE A 63 -11.28 7.42 -0.76
N TYR A 64 -11.16 8.00 -1.95
CA TYR A 64 -12.26 8.63 -2.66
C TYR A 64 -12.44 7.93 -4.00
N LEU A 65 -13.65 7.48 -4.25
CA LEU A 65 -14.07 6.90 -5.52
C LEU A 65 -14.90 7.93 -6.27
N TYR A 66 -14.55 8.16 -7.52
CA TYR A 66 -15.31 8.97 -8.46
C TYR A 66 -15.87 8.06 -9.54
N ALA A 67 -17.14 8.25 -9.94
CA ALA A 67 -17.78 7.44 -10.95
C ALA A 67 -18.60 8.28 -11.91
N THR A 68 -18.79 7.75 -13.12
CA THR A 68 -19.69 8.33 -14.12
C THR A 68 -21.12 8.43 -13.54
N GLY A 69 -21.76 9.56 -13.78
CA GLY A 69 -23.16 9.79 -13.47
C GLY A 69 -23.42 11.12 -12.78
N GLY A 70 -24.54 11.73 -13.09
CA GLY A 70 -24.98 13.00 -12.51
C GLY A 70 -23.88 14.07 -12.56
N ASN A 71 -23.43 14.50 -11.40
CA ASN A 71 -22.36 15.49 -11.23
C ASN A 71 -21.02 14.82 -10.88
N THR A 72 -20.74 13.64 -11.41
CA THR A 72 -19.61 12.77 -11.05
C THR A 72 -19.71 12.36 -9.58
N TRP A 73 -20.33 11.22 -9.33
CA TRP A 73 -20.61 10.75 -7.98
C TRP A 73 -19.35 10.45 -7.20
N ILE A 74 -19.33 10.87 -5.93
CA ILE A 74 -18.20 10.67 -5.04
C ILE A 74 -18.62 9.81 -3.85
N HIS A 75 -17.84 8.77 -3.60
CA HIS A 75 -17.92 7.96 -2.40
C HIS A 75 -16.61 8.04 -1.64
N LYS A 76 -16.67 7.87 -0.31
CA LYS A 76 -15.53 7.97 0.60
C LYS A 76 -15.45 6.72 1.47
N SER A 77 -14.24 6.20 1.66
CA SER A 77 -13.97 5.04 2.50
C SER A 77 -12.65 5.16 3.26
N LYS A 78 -12.54 4.47 4.40
CA LYS A 78 -11.27 4.30 5.11
C LYS A 78 -10.56 2.99 4.76
N ASP A 79 -11.29 1.99 4.30
CA ASP A 79 -10.84 0.60 4.21
C ASP A 79 -11.09 -0.06 2.84
N LEU A 80 -11.66 0.67 1.87
CA LEU A 80 -12.08 0.20 0.55
C LEU A 80 -13.26 -0.80 0.57
N VAL A 81 -13.83 -1.04 1.73
CA VAL A 81 -14.96 -1.96 1.94
C VAL A 81 -16.22 -1.19 2.30
N HIS A 82 -16.14 -0.29 3.26
CA HIS A 82 -17.25 0.50 3.73
C HIS A 82 -17.23 1.88 3.08
N TRP A 83 -18.15 2.09 2.15
CA TRP A 83 -18.25 3.31 1.36
C TRP A 83 -19.46 4.15 1.78
N THR A 84 -19.26 5.47 1.78
CA THR A 84 -20.33 6.44 2.04
C THR A 84 -20.39 7.42 0.88
N TYR A 85 -21.56 7.60 0.30
CA TYR A 85 -21.81 8.64 -0.68
C TYR A 85 -21.66 10.03 -0.05
N VAL A 86 -20.91 10.91 -0.70
CA VAL A 86 -20.60 12.25 -0.16
C VAL A 86 -21.04 13.39 -1.08
N GLY A 87 -21.53 13.09 -2.28
CA GLY A 87 -22.05 14.11 -3.21
C GLY A 87 -21.49 13.95 -4.62
N GLY A 88 -21.54 15.02 -5.40
CA GLY A 88 -20.95 15.13 -6.71
C GLY A 88 -19.69 16.01 -6.70
N ALA A 89 -18.86 15.85 -7.73
CA ALA A 89 -17.67 16.70 -7.93
C ALA A 89 -18.04 18.13 -8.34
N TYR A 90 -19.23 18.30 -8.91
CA TYR A 90 -19.76 19.59 -9.35
C TYR A 90 -21.09 19.89 -8.66
N GLU A 91 -21.31 21.17 -8.33
CA GLU A 91 -22.64 21.68 -8.04
C GLU A 91 -23.44 21.85 -9.36
N ASP A 92 -24.75 21.78 -9.29
CA ASP A 92 -25.61 21.74 -10.51
C ASP A 92 -25.38 22.94 -11.44
N ASP A 93 -25.12 24.12 -10.86
CA ASP A 93 -24.88 25.38 -11.57
C ASP A 93 -23.39 25.63 -11.93
N LYS A 94 -22.49 24.73 -11.54
CA LYS A 94 -21.04 24.85 -11.72
C LYS A 94 -20.44 23.84 -12.66
N LYS A 95 -21.27 23.13 -13.40
CA LYS A 95 -20.76 22.27 -14.48
C LYS A 95 -20.05 23.11 -15.54
N PRO A 96 -19.03 22.55 -16.21
CA PRO A 96 -18.40 23.23 -17.32
C PRO A 96 -19.42 23.60 -18.40
N SER A 97 -19.38 24.83 -18.92
CA SER A 97 -20.34 25.33 -19.91
C SER A 97 -20.29 24.59 -21.26
N TRP A 98 -19.20 23.86 -21.50
CA TRP A 98 -19.04 23.03 -22.69
C TRP A 98 -19.72 21.65 -22.56
N GLU A 99 -20.20 21.29 -21.35
CA GLU A 99 -20.87 20.02 -21.06
C GLU A 99 -22.19 20.30 -20.28
N PRO A 100 -23.15 21.00 -20.86
CA PRO A 100 -24.30 21.46 -20.10
C PRO A 100 -25.38 20.38 -19.86
N GLU A 101 -25.50 19.40 -20.74
CA GLU A 101 -26.64 18.47 -20.78
C GLU A 101 -26.25 17.01 -20.65
N ALA A 102 -25.10 16.60 -21.11
CA ALA A 102 -24.61 15.23 -20.96
C ALA A 102 -23.92 15.04 -19.61
N GLY A 103 -23.99 13.84 -19.07
CA GLY A 103 -23.21 13.49 -17.88
C GLY A 103 -21.71 13.54 -18.20
N ILE A 104 -20.91 13.94 -17.22
CA ILE A 104 -19.45 13.79 -17.29
C ILE A 104 -19.12 12.32 -17.09
N TRP A 105 -18.37 11.74 -18.03
CA TRP A 105 -18.11 10.31 -18.11
C TRP A 105 -16.66 10.00 -17.80
N ALA A 106 -16.43 8.79 -17.26
CA ALA A 106 -15.12 8.21 -17.05
C ALA A 106 -14.14 9.17 -16.35
N PRO A 107 -14.45 9.61 -15.11
CA PRO A 107 -13.55 10.48 -14.37
C PRO A 107 -12.22 9.77 -14.11
N ASP A 108 -11.14 10.54 -14.10
CA ASP A 108 -9.84 10.09 -13.63
C ASP A 108 -9.29 11.13 -12.67
N ILE A 109 -9.01 10.73 -11.43
CA ILE A 109 -8.54 11.62 -10.37
C ILE A 109 -7.06 11.41 -10.08
N ASN A 110 -6.29 12.47 -10.14
CA ASN A 110 -4.87 12.46 -9.89
C ASN A 110 -4.45 13.51 -8.87
N TYR A 111 -3.32 13.28 -8.18
CA TYR A 111 -2.71 14.29 -7.32
C TYR A 111 -1.42 14.80 -7.97
N ILE A 112 -1.45 16.04 -8.44
CA ILE A 112 -0.36 16.65 -9.21
C ILE A 112 -0.02 18.01 -8.63
N ASN A 113 1.24 18.22 -8.26
CA ASN A 113 1.74 19.51 -7.74
C ASN A 113 0.91 20.06 -6.57
N GLY A 114 0.50 19.19 -5.62
CA GLY A 114 -0.25 19.60 -4.45
C GLY A 114 -1.74 19.84 -4.69
N LYS A 115 -2.28 19.41 -5.81
CA LYS A 115 -3.71 19.57 -6.16
C LYS A 115 -4.30 18.27 -6.68
N TYR A 116 -5.56 18.03 -6.37
CA TYR A 116 -6.38 17.01 -7.00
C TYR A 116 -6.94 17.58 -8.32
N VAL A 117 -6.73 16.84 -9.39
CA VAL A 117 -7.13 17.20 -10.75
C VAL A 117 -7.74 16.00 -11.47
#